data_0ef80d9c21e99ea06af0a96b74825d18
#
_entry.id   0ef80d9c21e99ea06af0a96b74825d18
#
_cell.length_a   1.000
_cell.length_b   1.000
_cell.length_c   1.000
_cell.angle_alpha   90.00
_cell.angle_beta   90.00
_cell.angle_gamma   90.00
#
_symmetry.space_group_name_H-M   'P 1'
#
loop_
_entity.id
_entity.type
_entity.pdbx_description
1 polymer ?
#
loop_
_entity_poly.entity_id
_entity_poly.type
_entity_poly.pdbx_seq_one_letter_code
_entity_poly.pdbx_strand_id
1 'polypeptide(L)'
;MIADDQQPEVWVGHIEMDTDQLEASEAFMIALGMRAIFKTDDIAILELRAATHLVLVRKDQIEPSEASFDLMVDDLEAYHGRLTNAGITPSAIEDGRIHNWFTVRDPSGHGITVNSSHSSGLTV
;
A
#
# COMPACT_ATOMS: atom_id res chain seq x y z
N MET A 1 -18.59 5.44 -23.41
CA MET A 1 -18.17 6.52 -22.50
C MET A 1 -18.89 6.36 -21.17
N ILE A 2 -18.19 6.59 -20.07
CA ILE A 2 -18.77 6.45 -18.74
C ILE A 2 -19.22 7.81 -18.25
N ALA A 3 -20.46 7.90 -17.74
CA ALA A 3 -20.99 9.14 -17.17
C ALA A 3 -20.25 9.49 -15.86
N ASP A 4 -20.19 10.78 -15.52
CA ASP A 4 -19.46 11.27 -14.34
C ASP A 4 -19.99 10.70 -13.02
N ASP A 5 -21.27 10.33 -12.95
CA ASP A 5 -21.90 9.76 -11.76
C ASP A 5 -21.74 8.24 -11.65
N GLN A 6 -21.06 7.62 -12.59
CA GLN A 6 -20.78 6.18 -12.58
C GLN A 6 -19.35 5.91 -12.18
N GLN A 7 -19.13 4.77 -11.54
CA GLN A 7 -17.77 4.30 -11.27
C GLN A 7 -17.07 3.99 -12.59
N PRO A 8 -15.75 4.24 -12.68
CA PRO A 8 -14.96 3.65 -13.75
C PRO A 8 -15.13 2.12 -13.77
N GLU A 9 -15.10 1.52 -14.96
CA GLU A 9 -15.32 0.07 -15.12
C GLU A 9 -14.12 -0.77 -14.72
N VAL A 10 -12.94 -0.17 -14.66
CA VAL A 10 -11.68 -0.89 -14.42
C VAL A 10 -10.98 -0.37 -13.19
N TRP A 11 -10.25 -1.24 -12.52
CA TRP A 11 -9.32 -0.88 -11.44
C TRP A 11 -8.17 -1.86 -11.46
N VAL A 12 -7.13 -1.56 -10.66
CA VAL A 12 -5.94 -2.42 -10.61
C VAL A 12 -6.30 -3.75 -9.97
N GLY A 13 -5.96 -4.85 -10.65
CA GLY A 13 -6.21 -6.19 -10.14
C GLY A 13 -5.11 -6.67 -9.19
N HIS A 14 -3.87 -6.56 -9.63
CA HIS A 14 -2.72 -7.05 -8.87
C HIS A 14 -1.59 -6.05 -8.90
N ILE A 15 -0.88 -5.96 -7.77
CA ILE A 15 0.42 -5.32 -7.64
C ILE A 15 1.36 -6.34 -7.00
N GLU A 16 2.65 -6.19 -7.22
CA GLU A 16 3.62 -7.20 -6.83
C GLU A 16 4.83 -6.58 -6.17
N MET A 17 5.44 -7.30 -5.22
CA MET A 17 6.62 -6.86 -4.53
C MET A 17 7.43 -8.08 -4.10
N ASP A 18 8.74 -8.05 -4.36
CA ASP A 18 9.65 -9.09 -3.90
C ASP A 18 10.08 -8.82 -2.46
N THR A 19 10.33 -9.88 -1.72
CA THR A 19 10.82 -9.76 -0.35
C THR A 19 11.73 -10.93 0.00
N ASP A 20 12.76 -10.66 0.80
CA ASP A 20 13.60 -11.69 1.40
C ASP A 20 13.13 -12.05 2.82
N GLN A 21 12.04 -11.44 3.29
CA GLN A 21 11.47 -11.63 4.62
C GLN A 21 9.95 -11.75 4.52
N LEU A 22 9.46 -12.85 3.93
CA LEU A 22 8.05 -13.00 3.58
C LEU A 22 7.12 -12.84 4.79
N GLU A 23 7.41 -13.49 5.90
CA GLU A 23 6.55 -13.46 7.08
C GLU A 23 6.49 -12.04 7.69
N ALA A 24 7.64 -11.39 7.80
CA ALA A 24 7.70 -10.02 8.32
C ALA A 24 7.03 -9.03 7.38
N SER A 25 7.19 -9.21 6.07
CA SER A 25 6.54 -8.36 5.07
C SER A 25 5.03 -8.52 5.09
N GLU A 26 4.53 -9.74 5.22
CA GLU A 26 3.09 -9.98 5.37
C GLU A 26 2.55 -9.28 6.61
N ALA A 27 3.20 -9.44 7.76
CA ALA A 27 2.78 -8.79 9.00
C ALA A 27 2.79 -7.26 8.86
N PHE A 28 3.78 -6.71 8.17
CA PHE A 28 3.87 -5.27 7.92
C PHE A 28 2.69 -4.78 7.07
N MET A 29 2.34 -5.51 6.02
CA MET A 29 1.22 -5.13 5.15
C MET A 29 -0.12 -5.23 5.89
N ILE A 30 -0.28 -6.23 6.76
CA ILE A 30 -1.46 -6.32 7.63
C ILE A 30 -1.53 -5.09 8.54
N ALA A 31 -0.40 -4.67 9.12
CA ALA A 31 -0.34 -3.47 9.97
C ALA A 31 -0.68 -2.20 9.18
N LEU A 32 -0.35 -2.14 7.89
CA LEU A 32 -0.76 -1.04 7.02
C LEU A 32 -2.26 -1.01 6.75
N GLY A 33 -2.97 -2.11 6.99
CA GLY A 33 -4.41 -2.18 6.82
C GLY A 33 -4.90 -3.12 5.72
N MET A 34 -4.03 -3.96 5.20
CA MET A 34 -4.41 -4.97 4.21
C MET A 34 -4.95 -6.22 4.91
N ARG A 35 -5.72 -7.02 4.18
CA ARG A 35 -6.29 -8.26 4.68
C ARG A 35 -5.57 -9.46 4.07
N ALA A 36 -5.02 -10.35 4.92
CA ALA A 36 -4.37 -11.57 4.45
C ALA A 36 -5.40 -12.52 3.86
N ILE A 37 -5.12 -13.07 2.67
CA ILE A 37 -6.04 -13.94 1.95
C ILE A 37 -5.45 -15.33 1.77
N PHE A 38 -4.17 -15.43 1.41
CA PHE A 38 -3.55 -16.68 1.02
C PHE A 38 -2.06 -16.63 1.27
N LYS A 39 -1.48 -17.75 1.63
CA LYS A 39 -0.04 -17.84 1.87
C LYS A 39 0.48 -19.23 1.60
N THR A 40 1.65 -19.29 0.98
CA THR A 40 2.48 -20.49 0.87
C THR A 40 3.86 -20.18 1.42
N ASP A 41 4.81 -21.10 1.29
CA ASP A 41 6.20 -20.83 1.68
C ASP A 41 6.86 -19.76 0.79
N ASP A 42 6.35 -19.55 -0.41
CA ASP A 42 6.98 -18.71 -1.42
C ASP A 42 6.24 -17.40 -1.70
N ILE A 43 4.94 -17.35 -1.43
CA ILE A 43 4.12 -16.15 -1.71
C ILE A 43 3.15 -15.86 -0.57
N ALA A 44 2.78 -14.59 -0.45
CA ALA A 44 1.67 -14.17 0.39
C ALA A 44 0.81 -13.21 -0.42
N ILE A 45 -0.52 -13.37 -0.35
CA ILE A 45 -1.47 -12.51 -1.05
C ILE A 45 -2.28 -11.76 -0.01
N LEU A 46 -2.29 -10.44 -0.15
CA LEU A 46 -3.06 -9.55 0.71
C LEU A 46 -4.02 -8.74 -0.14
N GLU A 47 -5.14 -8.36 0.46
CA GLU A 47 -6.20 -7.65 -0.24
C GLU A 47 -6.28 -6.20 0.24
N LEU A 48 -6.34 -5.30 -0.73
CA LEU A 48 -6.62 -3.88 -0.54
C LEU A 48 -8.09 -3.62 -0.90
N ARG A 49 -8.51 -2.34 -0.85
CA ARG A 49 -9.86 -1.95 -1.29
C ARG A 49 -10.16 -2.45 -2.70
N ALA A 50 -11.44 -2.64 -2.97
CA ALA A 50 -11.96 -3.04 -4.28
C ALA A 50 -11.31 -4.34 -4.80
N ALA A 51 -10.86 -5.20 -3.88
CA ALA A 51 -10.27 -6.50 -4.20
C ALA A 51 -8.96 -6.43 -5.02
N THR A 52 -8.26 -5.31 -5.00
CA THR A 52 -6.89 -5.26 -5.50
C THR A 52 -6.02 -6.15 -4.62
N HIS A 53 -5.21 -7.02 -5.22
CA HIS A 53 -4.34 -7.92 -4.48
C HIS A 53 -2.88 -7.52 -4.61
N LEU A 54 -2.20 -7.49 -3.47
CA LEU A 54 -0.75 -7.40 -3.42
C LEU A 54 -0.20 -8.82 -3.31
N VAL A 55 0.69 -9.18 -4.23
CA VAL A 55 1.38 -10.47 -4.21
C VAL A 55 2.81 -10.24 -3.73
N LEU A 56 3.12 -10.73 -2.55
CA LEU A 56 4.50 -10.75 -2.03
C LEU A 56 5.15 -12.05 -2.49
N VAL A 57 6.34 -11.94 -3.09
CA VAL A 57 7.07 -13.08 -3.63
C VAL A 57 8.40 -13.20 -2.89
N ARG A 58 8.66 -14.39 -2.31
CA ARG A 58 9.92 -14.66 -1.62
C ARG A 58 11.05 -14.79 -2.63
N LYS A 59 12.13 -14.06 -2.36
CA LYS A 59 13.39 -14.18 -3.08
C LYS A 59 14.51 -14.40 -2.05
N ASP A 60 15.57 -15.11 -2.45
CA ASP A 60 16.71 -15.30 -1.58
C ASP A 60 17.45 -14.00 -1.30
N GLN A 61 17.54 -13.15 -2.32
CA GLN A 61 18.16 -11.83 -2.21
C GLN A 61 17.35 -10.81 -2.99
N ILE A 62 17.26 -9.60 -2.44
CA ILE A 62 16.59 -8.48 -3.09
C ILE A 62 17.43 -7.23 -2.97
N GLU A 63 17.22 -6.29 -3.89
CA GLU A 63 17.74 -4.93 -3.80
C GLU A 63 16.61 -4.03 -3.32
N PRO A 64 16.75 -3.38 -2.13
CA PRO A 64 15.73 -2.44 -1.68
C PRO A 64 15.53 -1.33 -2.72
N SER A 65 14.29 -1.00 -2.99
CA SER A 65 13.92 0.01 -3.98
C SER A 65 12.59 0.65 -3.60
N GLU A 66 12.21 1.69 -4.34
CA GLU A 66 10.86 2.24 -4.19
C GLU A 66 9.87 1.26 -4.83
N ALA A 67 8.73 1.06 -4.16
CA ALA A 67 7.67 0.21 -4.69
C ALA A 67 7.17 0.76 -6.03
N SER A 68 6.74 -0.15 -6.92
CA SER A 68 6.19 0.22 -8.22
C SER A 68 4.76 0.77 -8.14
N PHE A 69 4.23 0.91 -6.94
CA PHE A 69 2.89 1.43 -6.67
C PHE A 69 2.95 2.36 -5.45
N ASP A 70 1.93 3.17 -5.29
CA ASP A 70 1.72 3.94 -4.07
C ASP A 70 0.35 3.60 -3.48
N LEU A 71 0.11 4.07 -2.27
CA LEU A 71 -1.14 3.84 -1.57
C LEU A 71 -1.86 5.17 -1.36
N MET A 72 -3.18 5.13 -1.24
CA MET A 72 -3.98 6.27 -0.84
C MET A 72 -4.83 5.89 0.37
N VAL A 73 -5.03 6.86 1.26
CA VAL A 73 -5.92 6.71 2.42
C VAL A 73 -6.84 7.92 2.49
N ASP A 74 -7.97 7.75 3.17
CA ASP A 74 -8.98 8.81 3.26
C ASP A 74 -8.53 9.96 4.16
N ASP A 75 -7.86 9.67 5.27
CA ASP A 75 -7.38 10.65 6.23
C ASP A 75 -5.91 10.38 6.53
N LEU A 76 -5.05 11.10 5.84
CA LEU A 76 -3.60 10.86 5.91
C LEU A 76 -3.03 11.10 7.31
N GLU A 77 -3.48 12.18 7.99
CA GLU A 77 -2.97 12.51 9.32
C GLU A 77 -3.36 11.46 10.36
N ALA A 78 -4.61 11.05 10.34
CA ALA A 78 -5.10 10.00 11.25
C ALA A 78 -4.39 8.68 10.98
N TYR A 79 -4.18 8.34 9.72
CA TYR A 79 -3.48 7.13 9.30
C TYR A 79 -2.00 7.16 9.77
N HIS A 80 -1.32 8.28 9.55
CA HIS A 80 0.06 8.48 10.00
C HIS A 80 0.17 8.26 11.52
N GLY A 81 -0.74 8.85 12.29
CA GLY A 81 -0.78 8.68 13.74
C GLY A 81 -1.03 7.24 14.15
N ARG A 82 -1.93 6.55 13.46
CA ARG A 82 -2.22 5.12 13.73
C ARG A 82 -0.99 4.25 13.48
N LEU A 83 -0.26 4.49 12.40
CA LEU A 83 0.98 3.75 12.11
C LEU A 83 2.04 4.01 13.18
N THR A 84 2.20 5.25 13.59
CA THR A 84 3.14 5.62 14.64
C THR A 84 2.82 4.88 15.94
N ASN A 85 1.55 4.84 16.32
CA ASN A 85 1.09 4.12 17.52
C ASN A 85 1.27 2.61 17.41
N ALA A 86 1.30 2.07 16.19
CA ALA A 86 1.53 0.65 15.94
C ALA A 86 3.01 0.29 15.89
N GLY A 87 3.91 1.25 16.12
CA GLY A 87 5.35 1.01 16.12
C GLY A 87 6.01 1.11 14.76
N ILE A 88 5.28 1.53 13.73
CA ILE A 88 5.85 1.83 12.42
C ILE A 88 6.40 3.26 12.48
N THR A 89 7.52 3.50 11.81
CA THR A 89 8.18 4.81 11.82
C THR A 89 8.00 5.49 10.47
N PRO A 90 6.83 6.11 10.19
CA PRO A 90 6.64 6.80 8.92
C PRO A 90 7.49 8.08 8.88
N SER A 91 7.83 8.52 7.66
CA SER A 91 8.44 9.84 7.49
C SER A 91 7.43 10.94 7.87
N ALA A 92 7.92 12.16 8.03
CA ALA A 92 7.02 13.31 8.24
C ALA A 92 6.11 13.48 7.01
N ILE A 93 4.91 14.00 7.24
CA ILE A 93 3.99 14.32 6.15
C ILE A 93 4.53 15.51 5.37
N GLU A 94 4.61 15.35 4.06
CA GLU A 94 5.01 16.38 3.12
C GLU A 94 3.79 16.95 2.43
N ASP A 95 3.79 18.27 2.21
CA ASP A 95 2.72 18.96 1.50
C ASP A 95 3.02 19.00 0.01
N GLY A 96 2.10 18.49 -0.79
CA GLY A 96 2.18 18.51 -2.24
C GLY A 96 1.14 19.41 -2.87
N ARG A 97 1.19 19.55 -4.19
CA ARG A 97 0.23 20.39 -4.93
C ARG A 97 -1.14 19.74 -5.05
N ILE A 98 -1.16 18.41 -5.23
CA ILE A 98 -2.40 17.66 -5.49
C ILE A 98 -2.80 16.90 -4.23
N HIS A 99 -1.83 16.34 -3.53
CA HIS A 99 -2.06 15.59 -2.31
C HIS A 99 -0.85 15.71 -1.39
N ASN A 100 -1.07 15.43 -0.13
CA ASN A 100 0.00 15.30 0.87
C ASN A 100 0.41 13.84 0.93
N TRP A 101 1.61 13.56 1.40
CA TRP A 101 2.17 12.21 1.37
C TRP A 101 3.23 12.00 2.43
N PHE A 102 3.49 10.75 2.74
CA PHE A 102 4.65 10.33 3.52
C PHE A 102 5.12 8.97 2.99
N THR A 103 6.23 8.49 3.51
CA THR A 103 6.83 7.22 3.09
C THR A 103 7.00 6.31 4.29
N VAL A 104 6.77 5.02 4.08
CA VAL A 104 7.14 3.97 5.03
C VAL A 104 8.12 3.01 4.35
N ARG A 105 8.90 2.31 5.16
CA ARG A 105 9.79 1.26 4.65
C ARG A 105 9.35 -0.08 5.21
N ASP A 106 9.26 -1.07 4.32
CA ASP A 106 8.92 -2.42 4.70
C ASP A 106 10.12 -3.14 5.31
N PRO A 107 9.96 -4.36 5.86
CA PRO A 107 11.09 -5.10 6.45
C PRO A 107 12.24 -5.40 5.50
N SER A 108 12.00 -5.42 4.19
CA SER A 108 13.04 -5.62 3.18
C SER A 108 13.73 -4.31 2.77
N GLY A 109 13.25 -3.17 3.27
CA GLY A 109 13.81 -1.86 2.98
C GLY A 109 13.18 -1.14 1.81
N HIS A 110 12.13 -1.70 1.18
CA HIS A 110 11.40 -1.01 0.11
C HIS A 110 10.66 0.20 0.64
N GLY A 111 10.73 1.30 -0.10
CA GLY A 111 9.96 2.50 0.20
C GLY A 111 8.56 2.44 -0.41
N ILE A 112 7.54 2.75 0.38
CA ILE A 112 6.16 2.81 -0.09
C ILE A 112 5.63 4.20 0.23
N THR A 113 5.20 4.93 -0.80
CA THR A 113 4.59 6.24 -0.63
C THR A 113 3.11 6.07 -0.30
N VAL A 114 2.64 6.81 0.69
CA VAL A 114 1.24 6.86 1.08
C VAL A 114 0.74 8.29 0.87
N ASN A 115 -0.30 8.42 0.05
CA ASN A 115 -0.86 9.70 -0.35
C ASN A 115 -2.23 9.92 0.29
N SER A 116 -2.57 11.19 0.51
CA SER A 116 -3.96 11.57 0.76
C SER A 116 -4.81 11.26 -0.48
N SER A 117 -6.08 10.97 -0.27
CA SER A 117 -7.01 10.75 -1.37
C SER A 117 -7.13 12.02 -2.21
N HIS A 118 -7.15 11.86 -3.53
CA HIS A 118 -7.37 12.95 -4.47
C HIS A 118 -8.56 12.67 -5.39
N SER A 119 -9.54 11.94 -4.88
CA SER A 119 -10.76 11.73 -5.66
C SER A 119 -11.40 13.11 -5.92
N SER A 120 -11.93 13.27 -7.12
CA SER A 120 -12.48 14.55 -7.57
C SER A 120 -13.94 14.77 -7.12
N GLY A 121 -14.42 13.97 -6.18
CA GLY A 121 -15.82 14.00 -5.76
C GLY A 121 -16.73 13.16 -6.66
N LEU A 122 -16.20 12.56 -7.70
CA LEU A 122 -16.93 11.62 -8.54
C LEU A 122 -16.99 10.24 -7.89
N THR A 123 -17.87 9.39 -8.35
CA THR A 123 -17.97 8.01 -7.87
C THR A 123 -16.73 7.22 -8.22
N VAL A 124 -16.13 6.59 -7.23
CA VAL A 124 -14.88 5.83 -7.38
C VAL A 124 -15.08 4.35 -7.13
#